data_76f27e1029ac9bd81dc25c307cd3a141
#
_entry.id   76f27e1029ac9bd81dc25c307cd3a141
#
_cell.length_a   1.000
_cell.length_b   1.000
_cell.length_c   1.000
_cell.angle_alpha   90.00
_cell.angle_beta   90.00
_cell.angle_gamma   90.00
#
_symmetry.space_group_name_H-M   'P 1'
#
loop_
_entity.id
_entity.type
_entity.pdbx_description
1 polymer ?
#
loop_
_entity_poly.entity_id
_entity_poly.type
_entity_poly.pdbx_seq_one_letter_code
_entity_poly.pdbx_strand_id
1 'polypeptide(L)'
;MITVNVKLPPRADLAAAERLVESTCRSRGLSEGMKTSLKSYPGSIHWHFTKEGERGTIEVTLWKKEKRLWINVHDNRASPWTSKEAGRLKSALEGAIMKINS
;
A
#
# COMPACT_ATOMS: atom_id res chain seq x y z
N MET A 1 4.10 -14.79 5.86
CA MET A 1 3.87 -13.48 5.21
C MET A 1 2.37 -13.22 5.06
N ILE A 2 1.95 -11.99 5.34
CA ILE A 2 0.59 -11.55 5.10
C ILE A 2 0.56 -10.82 3.75
N THR A 3 -0.40 -11.16 2.90
CA THR A 3 -0.65 -10.45 1.64
C THR A 3 -2.12 -10.05 1.61
N VAL A 4 -2.37 -8.76 1.45
CA VAL A 4 -3.73 -8.22 1.41
C VAL A 4 -3.92 -7.49 0.09
N ASN A 5 -4.83 -8.00 -0.74
CA ASN A 5 -5.14 -7.35 -2.01
C ASN A 5 -6.08 -6.18 -1.78
N VAL A 6 -5.78 -5.05 -2.43
CA VAL A 6 -6.61 -3.85 -2.40
C VAL A 6 -7.38 -3.80 -3.71
N LYS A 7 -8.71 -3.72 -3.61
CA LYS A 7 -9.58 -3.73 -4.78
C LYS A 7 -9.47 -2.42 -5.55
N LEU A 8 -9.26 -2.52 -6.86
CA LEU A 8 -9.26 -1.37 -7.77
C LEU A 8 -10.49 -1.42 -8.66
N PRO A 9 -11.18 -0.28 -8.87
CA PRO A 9 -12.27 -0.23 -9.84
C PRO A 9 -11.73 -0.52 -11.25
N PRO A 10 -12.56 -1.06 -12.17
CA PRO A 10 -12.09 -1.39 -13.52
C PRO A 10 -11.50 -0.20 -14.30
N ARG A 11 -11.96 1.01 -14.01
CA ARG A 11 -11.48 2.23 -14.67
C ARG A 11 -10.71 3.14 -13.71
N ALA A 12 -9.99 2.54 -12.78
CA ALA A 12 -9.23 3.31 -11.82
C ALA A 12 -8.18 4.19 -12.50
N ASP A 13 -8.08 5.43 -12.04
CA ASP A 13 -6.98 6.32 -12.41
C ASP A 13 -5.75 5.87 -11.61
N LEU A 14 -4.82 5.19 -12.27
CA LEU A 14 -3.67 4.59 -11.60
C LEU A 14 -2.64 5.62 -11.16
N ALA A 15 -2.55 6.77 -11.86
CA ALA A 15 -1.70 7.87 -11.40
C ALA A 15 -2.26 8.48 -10.12
N ALA A 16 -3.58 8.63 -10.03
CA ALA A 16 -4.23 9.08 -8.82
C ALA A 16 -4.09 8.04 -7.69
N ALA A 17 -4.17 6.75 -8.03
CA ALA A 17 -3.99 5.68 -7.06
C ALA A 17 -2.59 5.75 -6.41
N GLU A 18 -1.56 6.03 -7.20
CA GLU A 18 -0.21 6.21 -6.67
C GLU A 18 -0.16 7.33 -5.65
N ARG A 19 -0.74 8.49 -5.95
CA ARG A 19 -0.79 9.62 -5.03
C ARG A 19 -1.60 9.28 -3.78
N LEU A 20 -2.68 8.53 -3.93
CA LEU A 20 -3.54 8.14 -2.82
C LEU A 20 -2.87 7.16 -1.87
N VAL A 21 -2.04 6.26 -2.39
CA VAL A 21 -1.25 5.38 -1.51
C VAL A 21 -0.41 6.25 -0.57
N GLU A 22 0.30 7.22 -1.12
CA GLU A 22 1.18 8.07 -0.32
C GLU A 22 0.40 8.94 0.66
N SER A 23 -0.65 9.62 0.20
CA SER A 23 -1.41 10.50 1.08
C SER A 23 -2.21 9.75 2.14
N THR A 24 -2.77 8.60 1.78
CA THR A 24 -3.54 7.79 2.74
C THR A 24 -2.62 7.22 3.82
N CYS A 25 -1.47 6.68 3.44
CA CYS A 25 -0.51 6.17 4.41
C CYS A 25 -0.04 7.29 5.35
N ARG A 26 0.25 8.45 4.80
CA ARG A 26 0.66 9.61 5.61
C ARG A 26 -0.44 10.01 6.60
N SER A 27 -1.69 10.06 6.15
CA SER A 27 -2.81 10.44 7.02
C SER A 27 -3.07 9.41 8.11
N ARG A 28 -2.62 8.18 7.92
CA ARG A 28 -2.71 7.12 8.93
C ARG A 28 -1.48 7.09 9.85
N GLY A 29 -0.62 8.09 9.79
CA GLY A 29 0.55 8.19 10.65
C GLY A 29 1.73 7.33 10.22
N LEU A 30 1.75 6.89 8.96
CA LEU A 30 2.85 6.09 8.43
C LEU A 30 3.87 6.98 7.72
N SER A 31 5.13 6.60 7.80
CA SER A 31 6.24 7.32 7.17
C SER A 31 6.77 6.53 5.98
N GLU A 32 6.92 7.18 4.85
CA GLU A 32 7.50 6.55 3.67
C GLU A 32 9.01 6.46 3.82
N GLY A 33 9.54 5.23 3.79
CA GLY A 33 10.98 4.99 3.90
C GLY A 33 11.65 4.76 2.56
N MET A 34 11.01 3.97 1.69
CA MET A 34 11.56 3.60 0.39
C MET A 34 10.45 3.66 -0.65
N LYS A 35 10.82 4.09 -1.86
CA LYS A 35 9.94 4.01 -3.03
C LYS A 35 10.81 3.56 -4.21
N THR A 36 10.48 2.41 -4.78
CA THR A 36 11.27 1.78 -5.83
C THR A 36 10.38 1.00 -6.77
N SER A 37 10.94 0.19 -7.64
CA SER A 37 10.18 -0.81 -8.40
C SER A 37 10.79 -2.18 -8.18
N LEU A 38 9.98 -3.23 -8.37
CA LEU A 38 10.40 -4.61 -8.17
C LEU A 38 10.69 -5.25 -9.53
N LYS A 39 11.82 -5.96 -9.64
CA LYS A 39 12.19 -6.64 -10.87
C LYS A 39 11.17 -7.70 -11.27
N SER A 40 10.57 -8.37 -10.30
CA SER A 40 9.55 -9.40 -10.55
C SER A 40 8.25 -8.83 -11.12
N TYR A 41 8.04 -7.53 -10.96
CA TYR A 41 6.85 -6.82 -11.43
C TYR A 41 7.29 -5.58 -12.18
N PRO A 42 7.72 -5.72 -13.45
CA PRO A 42 8.27 -4.59 -14.21
C PRO A 42 7.29 -3.42 -14.30
N GLY A 43 7.80 -2.23 -14.02
CA GLY A 43 7.00 -1.01 -14.01
C GLY A 43 6.19 -0.80 -12.74
N SER A 44 6.35 -1.67 -11.73
CA SER A 44 5.65 -1.51 -10.46
C SER A 44 6.24 -0.38 -9.63
N ILE A 45 5.43 0.09 -8.69
CA ILE A 45 5.88 1.01 -7.65
C ILE A 45 5.75 0.26 -6.32
N HIS A 46 6.81 0.26 -5.55
CA HIS A 46 6.90 -0.47 -4.31
C HIS A 46 7.37 0.47 -3.21
N TRP A 47 6.58 0.54 -2.13
CA TRP A 47 6.88 1.41 -0.98
C TRP A 47 7.11 0.60 0.27
N HIS A 48 7.98 1.10 1.13
CA HIS A 48 8.11 0.64 2.51
C HIS A 48 7.59 1.75 3.42
N PHE A 49 6.67 1.39 4.29
CA PHE A 49 6.13 2.32 5.28
C PHE A 49 6.44 1.83 6.68
N THR A 50 6.83 2.75 7.54
CA THR A 50 7.13 2.49 8.94
C THR A 50 6.28 3.40 9.81
N LYS A 51 6.29 3.14 11.12
CA LYS A 51 5.59 3.96 12.10
C LYS A 51 6.59 4.42 13.13
N GLU A 52 6.62 5.73 13.38
CA GLU A 52 7.58 6.31 14.31
C GLU A 52 7.50 5.65 15.69
N GLY A 53 8.66 5.29 16.24
CA GLY A 53 8.76 4.66 17.54
C GLY A 53 8.37 3.18 17.57
N GLU A 54 7.98 2.60 16.42
CA GLU A 54 7.54 1.21 16.35
C GLU A 54 8.47 0.39 15.47
N ARG A 55 8.64 -0.88 15.79
CA ARG A 55 9.31 -1.84 14.92
C ARG A 55 8.33 -2.34 13.88
N GLY A 56 8.86 -2.74 12.74
CA GLY A 56 8.08 -3.37 11.68
C GLY A 56 7.90 -2.48 10.47
N THR A 57 7.56 -3.12 9.36
CA THR A 57 7.41 -2.45 8.07
C THR A 57 6.19 -3.03 7.36
N ILE A 58 5.40 -2.14 6.75
CA ILE A 58 4.35 -2.52 5.81
C ILE A 58 4.87 -2.18 4.41
N GLU A 59 4.69 -3.09 3.47
CA GLU A 59 5.07 -2.88 2.08
C GLU A 59 3.82 -2.78 1.23
N VAL A 60 3.81 -1.83 0.31
CA VAL A 60 2.69 -1.62 -0.61
C VAL A 60 3.24 -1.65 -2.02
N THR A 61 2.56 -2.35 -2.93
CA THR A 61 2.96 -2.44 -4.32
C THR A 61 1.79 -2.09 -5.23
N LEU A 62 2.00 -1.16 -6.15
CA LEU A 62 1.08 -0.82 -7.21
C LEU A 62 1.69 -1.26 -8.54
N TRP A 63 1.05 -2.20 -9.20
CA TRP A 63 1.49 -2.69 -10.50
C TRP A 63 0.50 -2.21 -11.56
N LYS A 64 0.79 -1.06 -12.14
CA LYS A 64 -0.13 -0.36 -13.07
C LYS A 64 -0.47 -1.20 -14.29
N LYS A 65 0.51 -1.88 -14.85
CA LYS A 65 0.33 -2.72 -16.04
C LYS A 65 -0.77 -3.75 -15.85
N GLU A 66 -0.84 -4.36 -14.66
CA GLU A 66 -1.81 -5.41 -14.37
C GLU A 66 -2.97 -4.90 -13.51
N LYS A 67 -3.00 -3.61 -13.22
CA LYS A 67 -4.06 -2.97 -12.41
C LYS A 67 -4.22 -3.69 -11.07
N ARG A 68 -3.10 -3.90 -10.39
CA ARG A 68 -3.09 -4.58 -9.08
C ARG A 68 -2.44 -3.70 -8.03
N LEU A 69 -3.00 -3.77 -6.84
CA LEU A 69 -2.49 -3.06 -5.67
C LEU A 69 -2.58 -4.05 -4.50
N TRP A 70 -1.50 -4.22 -3.77
CA TRP A 70 -1.51 -5.12 -2.61
C TRP A 70 -0.58 -4.63 -1.51
N ILE A 71 -0.83 -5.15 -0.30
CA ILE A 71 -0.09 -4.85 0.91
C ILE A 71 0.57 -6.13 1.38
N ASN A 72 1.86 -6.06 1.72
CA ASN A 72 2.59 -7.18 2.29
C ASN A 72 3.12 -6.84 3.67
N VAL A 73 3.10 -7.84 4.56
CA VAL A 73 3.84 -7.80 5.81
C VAL A 73 4.68 -9.07 5.86
N HIS A 74 5.99 -8.93 5.75
CA HIS A 74 6.91 -10.06 5.84
C HIS A 74 7.09 -10.47 7.30
N ASP A 75 7.24 -11.79 7.55
CA ASP A 75 7.31 -12.32 8.90
C ASP A 75 8.44 -11.71 9.72
N ASN A 76 9.60 -11.49 9.10
CA ASN A 76 10.76 -10.91 9.78
C ASN A 76 10.62 -9.40 10.05
N ARG A 77 9.55 -8.77 9.55
CA ARG A 77 9.26 -7.34 9.75
C ARG A 77 7.88 -7.12 10.34
N ALA A 78 7.26 -8.18 10.83
CA ALA A 78 5.93 -8.08 11.44
C ALA A 78 6.04 -7.62 12.88
N SER A 79 5.04 -6.90 13.31
CA SER A 79 4.83 -6.52 14.69
C SER A 79 3.32 -6.39 14.92
N PRO A 80 2.85 -6.24 16.17
CA PRO A 80 1.40 -6.16 16.40
C PRO A 80 0.69 -5.09 15.59
N TRP A 81 1.32 -3.92 15.39
CA TRP A 81 0.67 -2.84 14.65
C TRP A 81 0.58 -3.13 13.15
N THR A 82 1.56 -3.84 12.57
CA THR A 82 1.58 -4.07 11.12
C THR A 82 0.40 -4.93 10.67
N SER A 83 0.09 -5.98 11.42
CA SER A 83 -1.04 -6.86 11.09
C SER A 83 -2.38 -6.14 11.19
N LYS A 84 -2.56 -5.34 12.23
CA LYS A 84 -3.78 -4.55 12.40
C LYS A 84 -3.90 -3.48 11.34
N GLU A 85 -2.81 -2.78 11.07
CA GLU A 85 -2.81 -1.68 10.12
C GLU A 85 -3.02 -2.17 8.68
N ALA A 86 -2.53 -3.35 8.32
CA ALA A 86 -2.69 -3.88 6.97
C ALA A 86 -4.17 -3.95 6.57
N GLY A 87 -5.05 -4.44 7.45
CA GLY A 87 -6.48 -4.49 7.18
C GLY A 87 -7.13 -3.11 7.14
N ARG A 88 -6.72 -2.24 8.05
CA ARG A 88 -7.22 -0.85 8.10
C ARG A 88 -6.78 -0.05 6.88
N LEU A 89 -5.53 -0.23 6.48
CA LEU A 89 -4.97 0.43 5.31
C LEU A 89 -5.69 -0.02 4.03
N LYS A 90 -5.97 -1.33 3.92
CA LYS A 90 -6.77 -1.86 2.81
C LYS A 90 -8.09 -1.12 2.69
N SER A 91 -8.83 -1.02 3.78
CA SER A 91 -10.13 -0.35 3.79
C SER A 91 -10.00 1.14 3.45
N ALA A 92 -9.00 1.80 4.01
CA ALA A 92 -8.77 3.22 3.76
C ALA A 92 -8.42 3.48 2.29
N LEU A 93 -7.56 2.65 1.70
CA LEU A 93 -7.18 2.78 0.30
C LEU A 93 -8.35 2.50 -0.63
N GLU A 94 -9.12 1.44 -0.38
CA GLU A 94 -10.30 1.12 -1.18
C GLU A 94 -11.31 2.27 -1.15
N GLY A 95 -11.56 2.82 0.04
CA GLY A 95 -12.47 3.95 0.18
C GLY A 95 -12.00 5.20 -0.57
N ALA A 96 -10.72 5.54 -0.44
CA ALA A 96 -10.14 6.70 -1.09
C ALA A 96 -10.17 6.56 -2.63
N ILE A 97 -9.80 5.38 -3.13
CA ILE A 97 -9.76 5.11 -4.57
C ILE A 97 -11.17 5.11 -5.16
N MET A 98 -12.14 4.48 -4.49
CA MET A 98 -13.52 4.48 -4.94
C MET A 98 -14.09 5.90 -5.01
N LYS A 99 -13.74 6.73 -4.04
CA LYS A 99 -14.26 8.10 -3.97
C LYS A 99 -13.85 8.94 -5.16
N ILE A 100 -12.60 8.83 -5.62
CA ILE A 100 -12.11 9.62 -6.75
C ILE A 100 -12.58 9.05 -8.10
N ASN A 101 -13.02 7.81 -8.13
CA ASN A 101 -13.48 7.15 -9.36
C ASN A 101 -15.01 7.03 -9.44
N SER A 102 -15.72 7.66 -8.51
CA SER A 102 -17.19 7.65 -8.50
C SER A 102 -17.77 8.79 -9.30
#